data_459b6da1e1935e397c5dbe6348949f93
#
_entry.id   459b6da1e1935e397c5dbe6348949f93
#
_cell.length_a   1.000
_cell.length_b   1.000
_cell.length_c   1.000
_cell.angle_alpha   90.00
_cell.angle_beta   90.00
_cell.angle_gamma   90.00
#
_symmetry.space_group_name_H-M   'P 1'
#
loop_
_entity.id
_entity.type
_entity.pdbx_description
1 polymer ?
#
loop_
_entity_poly.entity_id
_entity_poly.type
_entity_poly.pdbx_seq_one_letter_code
_entity_poly.pdbx_strand_id
1 'polypeptide(L)'
;MTKIVFLGTPLYVMPVLNLLHKTFKSGSGESPIVAVVTQPPKPTGRKQKLSYSPVDTWAHKKKLPIFFDAGKLLKEGVKADIGILASYGAIIPKEVISHFPHGILNIHPSLLPKWRGASPVQATLVAGEGQAGATIIKIDELMDHGPIISQFSEEILPSDTTETLREKLFARSAEVLTALIEPYLMGKINLRKQNHTDATYTKLIKREHGFIPPEYINAALQGKALKVKWETGFLKDFSVKPTPQSLERFIRAMQPWPVSWTYVQLSKRQEVKGKRLKILKAHLKPLNINHQSLVIDEVQLEGKNPVSWKQFKDGYTTATFL
;
A
#
# COMPACT_ATOMS: atom_id res chain seq x y z
N MET A 1 -30.92 -10.93 6.48
CA MET A 1 -29.45 -10.94 6.73
C MET A 1 -28.76 -10.47 5.46
N THR A 2 -27.88 -9.49 5.57
CA THR A 2 -27.11 -8.95 4.43
C THR A 2 -26.11 -9.99 3.93
N LYS A 3 -26.16 -10.30 2.63
CA LYS A 3 -25.24 -11.23 1.95
C LYS A 3 -24.12 -10.45 1.26
N ILE A 4 -22.88 -10.77 1.57
CA ILE A 4 -21.69 -10.04 1.14
C ILE A 4 -20.77 -10.97 0.35
N VAL A 5 -20.30 -10.52 -0.81
CA VAL A 5 -19.10 -11.08 -1.45
C VAL A 5 -17.90 -10.21 -1.09
N PHE A 6 -16.85 -10.80 -0.55
CA PHE A 6 -15.62 -10.09 -0.22
C PHE A 6 -14.55 -10.32 -1.30
N LEU A 7 -14.00 -9.22 -1.85
CA LEU A 7 -12.95 -9.24 -2.86
C LEU A 7 -11.68 -8.65 -2.25
N GLY A 8 -10.68 -9.49 -1.94
CA GLY A 8 -9.46 -9.04 -1.27
C GLY A 8 -8.38 -10.10 -1.27
N THR A 9 -7.13 -9.71 -0.99
CA THR A 9 -6.00 -10.65 -1.07
C THR A 9 -5.04 -10.56 0.11
N PRO A 10 -4.42 -9.41 0.46
CA PRO A 10 -3.31 -9.35 1.41
C PRO A 10 -3.76 -9.40 2.88
N LEU A 11 -2.78 -9.62 3.75
CA LEU A 11 -3.01 -9.77 5.20
C LEU A 11 -3.69 -8.55 5.83
N TYR A 12 -3.32 -7.36 5.41
CA TYR A 12 -3.85 -6.13 6.01
C TYR A 12 -5.34 -5.85 5.73
N VAL A 13 -6.00 -6.62 4.85
CA VAL A 13 -7.46 -6.52 4.66
C VAL A 13 -8.26 -7.41 5.63
N MET A 14 -7.57 -8.29 6.37
CA MET A 14 -8.23 -9.24 7.29
C MET A 14 -9.05 -8.59 8.40
N PRO A 15 -8.68 -7.42 8.97
CA PRO A 15 -9.54 -6.71 9.90
C PRO A 15 -10.93 -6.42 9.34
N VAL A 16 -11.00 -6.00 8.05
CA VAL A 16 -12.27 -5.73 7.36
C VAL A 16 -13.11 -7.00 7.26
N LEU A 17 -12.52 -8.07 6.71
CA LEU A 17 -13.23 -9.34 6.51
C LEU A 17 -13.74 -9.94 7.84
N ASN A 18 -12.89 -9.92 8.86
CA ASN A 18 -13.24 -10.44 10.18
C ASN A 18 -14.36 -9.64 10.85
N LEU A 19 -14.30 -8.31 10.78
CA LEU A 19 -15.30 -7.45 11.42
C LEU A 19 -16.65 -7.57 10.71
N LEU A 20 -16.67 -7.59 9.37
CA LEU A 20 -17.89 -7.83 8.59
C LEU A 20 -18.51 -9.18 8.95
N HIS A 21 -17.71 -10.25 8.99
CA HIS A 21 -18.21 -11.57 9.38
C HIS A 21 -18.78 -11.60 10.81
N LYS A 22 -18.11 -10.93 11.74
CA LYS A 22 -18.55 -10.89 13.15
C LYS A 22 -19.85 -10.09 13.32
N THR A 23 -19.94 -8.92 12.71
CA THR A 23 -21.02 -7.97 12.94
C THR A 23 -22.32 -8.40 12.26
N PHE A 24 -22.24 -8.92 11.04
CA PHE A 24 -23.45 -9.27 10.27
C PHE A 24 -23.81 -10.75 10.33
N LYS A 25 -23.16 -11.52 11.19
CA LYS A 25 -23.48 -12.93 11.42
C LYS A 25 -24.90 -13.04 12.00
N SER A 26 -25.72 -13.96 11.44
CA SER A 26 -27.09 -14.18 11.94
C SER A 26 -27.10 -14.78 13.35
N GLY A 27 -28.21 -14.65 14.04
CA GLY A 27 -28.42 -15.32 15.34
C GLY A 27 -28.36 -16.85 15.25
N SER A 28 -28.67 -17.44 14.08
CA SER A 28 -28.48 -18.86 13.77
C SER A 28 -27.01 -19.27 13.51
N GLY A 29 -26.10 -18.31 13.49
CA GLY A 29 -24.67 -18.56 13.24
C GLY A 29 -24.26 -18.58 11.77
N GLU A 30 -25.17 -18.29 10.85
CA GLU A 30 -24.89 -18.24 9.40
C GLU A 30 -23.98 -17.04 9.06
N SER A 31 -22.99 -17.30 8.15
CA SER A 31 -22.06 -16.27 7.72
C SER A 31 -22.72 -15.26 6.77
N PRO A 32 -22.52 -13.94 6.98
CA PRO A 32 -22.92 -12.94 5.99
C PRO A 32 -22.06 -12.97 4.74
N ILE A 33 -20.81 -13.49 4.86
CA ILE A 33 -19.92 -13.66 3.71
C ILE A 33 -20.34 -14.93 2.98
N VAL A 34 -20.87 -14.79 1.77
CA VAL A 34 -21.37 -15.91 0.95
C VAL A 34 -20.30 -16.47 0.01
N ALA A 35 -19.30 -15.66 -0.34
CA ALA A 35 -18.14 -16.07 -1.11
C ALA A 35 -16.99 -15.08 -0.95
N VAL A 36 -15.77 -15.52 -1.28
CA VAL A 36 -14.62 -14.62 -1.39
C VAL A 36 -14.00 -14.71 -2.78
N VAL A 37 -13.46 -13.59 -3.25
CA VAL A 37 -12.64 -13.51 -4.46
C VAL A 37 -11.26 -13.04 -4.07
N THR A 38 -10.22 -13.78 -4.45
CA THR A 38 -8.84 -13.47 -4.07
C THR A 38 -7.88 -13.82 -5.20
N GLN A 39 -6.64 -13.35 -5.15
CA GLN A 39 -5.62 -13.75 -6.12
C GLN A 39 -5.30 -15.25 -5.99
N PRO A 40 -5.03 -15.93 -7.09
CA PRO A 40 -4.66 -17.35 -7.06
C PRO A 40 -3.37 -17.56 -6.26
N PRO A 41 -3.18 -18.77 -5.68
CA PRO A 41 -1.95 -19.08 -4.96
C PRO A 41 -0.74 -18.97 -5.90
N LYS A 42 0.37 -18.46 -5.37
CA LYS A 42 1.60 -18.25 -6.14
C LYS A 42 2.77 -18.98 -5.48
N PRO A 43 3.71 -19.51 -6.28
CA PRO A 43 4.96 -20.04 -5.75
C PRO A 43 5.75 -18.93 -5.01
N THR A 44 6.21 -19.21 -3.79
CA THR A 44 6.96 -18.26 -2.97
C THR A 44 8.22 -18.89 -2.39
N GLY A 45 9.20 -18.03 -2.12
CA GLY A 45 10.48 -18.44 -1.54
C GLY A 45 11.38 -19.24 -2.50
N ARG A 46 12.57 -19.61 -2.02
CA ARG A 46 13.56 -20.36 -2.82
C ARG A 46 13.06 -21.76 -3.22
N LYS A 47 12.19 -22.36 -2.40
CA LYS A 47 11.64 -23.70 -2.64
C LYS A 47 10.37 -23.71 -3.50
N GLN A 48 9.95 -22.55 -4.02
CA GLN A 48 8.75 -22.40 -4.87
C GLN A 48 7.48 -23.06 -4.27
N LYS A 49 7.34 -23.03 -2.94
CA LYS A 49 6.16 -23.58 -2.26
C LYS A 49 4.95 -22.69 -2.56
N LEU A 50 3.82 -23.31 -2.92
CA LEU A 50 2.56 -22.60 -3.13
C LEU A 50 2.13 -21.89 -1.83
N SER A 51 1.89 -20.59 -1.93
CA SER A 51 1.38 -19.75 -0.85
C SER A 51 -0.02 -19.27 -1.21
N TYR A 52 -0.96 -19.56 -0.33
CA TYR A 52 -2.34 -19.12 -0.41
C TYR A 52 -2.48 -17.75 0.25
N SER A 53 -3.43 -16.93 -0.22
CA SER A 53 -3.69 -15.65 0.42
C SER A 53 -4.29 -15.85 1.83
N PRO A 54 -4.14 -14.88 2.74
CA PRO A 54 -4.84 -14.89 4.03
C PRO A 54 -6.36 -15.00 3.89
N VAL A 55 -6.94 -14.37 2.86
CA VAL A 55 -8.38 -14.43 2.55
C VAL A 55 -8.78 -15.84 2.12
N ASP A 56 -8.00 -16.49 1.26
CA ASP A 56 -8.19 -17.89 0.86
C ASP A 56 -8.20 -18.81 2.09
N THR A 57 -7.13 -18.73 2.88
CA THR A 57 -6.97 -19.53 4.10
C THR A 57 -8.13 -19.34 5.07
N TRP A 58 -8.61 -18.11 5.23
CA TRP A 58 -9.75 -17.78 6.09
C TRP A 58 -11.04 -18.39 5.55
N ALA A 59 -11.32 -18.25 4.25
CA ALA A 59 -12.53 -18.77 3.62
C ALA A 59 -12.57 -20.31 3.64
N HIS A 60 -11.43 -20.95 3.38
CA HIS A 60 -11.29 -22.41 3.47
C HIS A 60 -11.64 -22.93 4.88
N LYS A 61 -11.14 -22.28 5.94
CA LYS A 61 -11.49 -22.63 7.33
C LYS A 61 -12.98 -22.45 7.63
N LYS A 62 -13.67 -21.57 6.92
CA LYS A 62 -15.11 -21.31 7.07
C LYS A 62 -15.96 -22.13 6.10
N LYS A 63 -15.35 -22.94 5.25
CA LYS A 63 -16.02 -23.75 4.20
C LYS A 63 -16.85 -22.89 3.24
N LEU A 64 -16.36 -21.69 2.92
CA LEU A 64 -17.00 -20.75 2.00
C LEU A 64 -16.45 -20.92 0.58
N PRO A 65 -17.25 -20.66 -0.46
CA PRO A 65 -16.80 -20.62 -1.84
C PRO A 65 -15.64 -19.63 -2.05
N ILE A 66 -14.61 -20.06 -2.77
CA ILE A 66 -13.41 -19.28 -3.09
C ILE A 66 -13.27 -19.16 -4.60
N PHE A 67 -13.14 -17.96 -5.10
CA PHE A 67 -12.94 -17.67 -6.52
C PHE A 67 -11.61 -16.93 -6.73
N PHE A 68 -10.91 -17.27 -7.82
CA PHE A 68 -9.68 -16.60 -8.23
C PHE A 68 -9.90 -15.65 -9.42
N ASP A 69 -11.14 -15.56 -9.87
CA ASP A 69 -11.60 -14.68 -10.93
C ASP A 69 -13.01 -14.18 -10.56
N ALA A 70 -13.19 -12.87 -10.54
CA ALA A 70 -14.46 -12.26 -10.19
C ALA A 70 -15.60 -12.60 -11.18
N GLY A 71 -15.29 -12.83 -12.46
CA GLY A 71 -16.27 -13.25 -13.46
C GLY A 71 -16.89 -14.62 -13.20
N LYS A 72 -16.24 -15.49 -12.42
CA LYS A 72 -16.81 -16.77 -12.01
C LYS A 72 -18.00 -16.63 -11.06
N LEU A 73 -18.12 -15.52 -10.33
CA LEU A 73 -19.30 -15.25 -9.51
C LEU A 73 -20.61 -15.32 -10.32
N LEU A 74 -20.56 -14.77 -11.54
CA LEU A 74 -21.70 -14.75 -12.46
C LEU A 74 -22.02 -16.16 -12.96
N LYS A 75 -21.00 -16.91 -13.37
CA LYS A 75 -21.13 -18.27 -13.94
C LYS A 75 -21.69 -19.25 -12.91
N GLU A 76 -21.28 -19.13 -11.66
CA GLU A 76 -21.73 -19.99 -10.55
C GLU A 76 -23.03 -19.47 -9.89
N GLY A 77 -23.62 -18.38 -10.40
CA GLY A 77 -24.89 -17.84 -9.90
C GLY A 77 -24.84 -17.36 -8.44
N VAL A 78 -23.69 -16.90 -7.97
CA VAL A 78 -23.54 -16.41 -6.58
C VAL A 78 -24.39 -15.16 -6.37
N LYS A 79 -25.36 -15.24 -5.44
CA LYS A 79 -26.25 -14.12 -5.10
C LYS A 79 -25.78 -13.44 -3.82
N ALA A 80 -25.60 -12.13 -3.88
CA ALA A 80 -25.30 -11.28 -2.73
C ALA A 80 -25.89 -9.89 -2.90
N ASP A 81 -26.11 -9.18 -1.79
CA ASP A 81 -26.67 -7.84 -1.82
C ASP A 81 -25.62 -6.81 -2.22
N ILE A 82 -24.37 -7.03 -1.83
CA ILE A 82 -23.27 -6.08 -1.98
C ILE A 82 -21.93 -6.79 -2.13
N GLY A 83 -21.03 -6.19 -2.93
CA GLY A 83 -19.61 -6.54 -2.95
C GLY A 83 -18.79 -5.61 -2.08
N ILE A 84 -17.80 -6.14 -1.36
CA ILE A 84 -16.81 -5.35 -0.61
C ILE A 84 -15.44 -5.62 -1.19
N LEU A 85 -14.83 -4.59 -1.76
CA LEU A 85 -13.51 -4.63 -2.39
C LEU A 85 -12.46 -4.01 -1.46
N ALA A 86 -11.42 -4.77 -1.18
CA ALA A 86 -10.30 -4.34 -0.36
C ALA A 86 -8.99 -4.92 -0.89
N SER A 87 -8.28 -4.16 -1.71
CA SER A 87 -6.98 -4.56 -2.29
C SER A 87 -7.00 -5.95 -2.95
N TYR A 88 -7.93 -6.18 -3.86
CA TYR A 88 -8.04 -7.44 -4.61
C TYR A 88 -6.88 -7.63 -5.58
N GLY A 89 -6.44 -6.55 -6.24
CA GLY A 89 -5.29 -6.57 -7.15
C GLY A 89 -5.58 -7.01 -8.58
N ALA A 90 -6.85 -6.95 -9.01
CA ALA A 90 -7.25 -7.13 -10.39
C ALA A 90 -8.41 -6.18 -10.74
N ILE A 91 -8.61 -5.94 -12.02
CA ILE A 91 -9.72 -5.13 -12.54
C ILE A 91 -11.02 -5.94 -12.38
N ILE A 92 -12.09 -5.28 -11.95
CA ILE A 92 -13.42 -5.88 -11.83
C ILE A 92 -14.18 -5.61 -13.14
N PRO A 93 -14.64 -6.66 -13.83
CA PRO A 93 -15.45 -6.50 -15.04
C PRO A 93 -16.77 -5.75 -14.75
N LYS A 94 -17.23 -4.97 -15.72
CA LYS A 94 -18.48 -4.19 -15.63
C LYS A 94 -19.69 -5.04 -15.23
N GLU A 95 -19.77 -6.24 -15.82
CA GLU A 95 -20.86 -7.18 -15.56
C GLU A 95 -20.87 -7.63 -14.08
N VAL A 96 -19.68 -7.75 -13.46
CA VAL A 96 -19.57 -8.08 -12.04
C VAL A 96 -19.97 -6.89 -11.17
N ILE A 97 -19.61 -5.65 -11.55
CA ILE A 97 -20.01 -4.44 -10.83
C ILE A 97 -21.55 -4.35 -10.80
N SER A 98 -22.20 -4.59 -11.93
CA SER A 98 -23.67 -4.52 -12.09
C SER A 98 -24.41 -5.71 -11.48
N HIS A 99 -23.70 -6.77 -11.10
CA HIS A 99 -24.33 -7.99 -10.57
C HIS A 99 -24.91 -7.78 -9.16
N PHE A 100 -24.33 -6.90 -8.39
CA PHE A 100 -24.78 -6.64 -7.02
C PHE A 100 -25.85 -5.54 -6.99
N PRO A 101 -27.04 -5.76 -6.39
CA PRO A 101 -28.10 -4.75 -6.31
C PRO A 101 -27.62 -3.41 -5.74
N HIS A 102 -26.73 -3.45 -4.74
CA HIS A 102 -26.17 -2.25 -4.13
C HIS A 102 -24.78 -1.88 -4.67
N GLY A 103 -24.26 -2.60 -5.68
CA GLY A 103 -22.95 -2.39 -6.27
C GLY A 103 -21.82 -2.93 -5.39
N ILE A 104 -20.61 -2.42 -5.64
CA ILE A 104 -19.40 -2.82 -4.92
C ILE A 104 -18.83 -1.59 -4.21
N LEU A 105 -18.56 -1.70 -2.91
CA LEU A 105 -17.85 -0.68 -2.13
C LEU A 105 -16.39 -1.02 -2.06
N ASN A 106 -15.53 -0.04 -2.38
CA ASN A 106 -14.08 -0.18 -2.33
C ASN A 106 -13.49 0.67 -1.21
N ILE A 107 -12.57 0.09 -0.46
CA ILE A 107 -11.70 0.79 0.48
C ILE A 107 -10.44 1.22 -0.27
N HIS A 108 -10.30 2.53 -0.49
CA HIS A 108 -9.12 3.10 -1.12
C HIS A 108 -8.29 3.88 -0.07
N PRO A 109 -7.03 3.49 0.22
CA PRO A 109 -6.26 4.08 1.31
C PRO A 109 -5.57 5.39 0.90
N SER A 110 -6.38 6.37 0.46
CA SER A 110 -6.01 7.78 0.29
C SER A 110 -7.24 8.69 0.48
N LEU A 111 -6.99 9.98 0.59
CA LEU A 111 -8.02 11.02 0.54
C LEU A 111 -8.36 11.34 -0.92
N LEU A 112 -9.24 10.55 -1.54
CA LEU A 112 -9.66 10.77 -2.93
C LEU A 112 -10.24 12.19 -3.11
N PRO A 113 -9.97 12.83 -4.26
CA PRO A 113 -9.46 12.26 -5.51
C PRO A 113 -7.93 12.13 -5.61
N LYS A 114 -7.17 12.44 -4.55
CA LYS A 114 -5.72 12.29 -4.56
C LYS A 114 -5.31 10.82 -4.55
N TRP A 115 -4.22 10.51 -5.27
CA TRP A 115 -3.50 9.24 -5.27
C TRP A 115 -4.37 8.04 -5.71
N ARG A 116 -5.20 8.22 -6.76
CA ARG A 116 -5.86 7.10 -7.43
C ARG A 116 -4.82 6.09 -7.91
N GLY A 117 -5.18 4.81 -7.93
CA GLY A 117 -4.32 3.73 -8.44
C GLY A 117 -3.70 2.86 -7.37
N ALA A 118 -2.57 2.22 -7.69
CA ALA A 118 -2.13 1.03 -6.97
C ALA A 118 -1.22 1.29 -5.75
N SER A 119 -0.75 2.54 -5.54
CA SER A 119 0.28 2.81 -4.51
C SER A 119 0.01 4.10 -3.71
N PRO A 120 -1.23 4.31 -3.22
CA PRO A 120 -1.62 5.56 -2.57
C PRO A 120 -0.88 5.82 -1.24
N VAL A 121 -0.67 4.81 -0.41
CA VAL A 121 -0.01 4.97 0.89
C VAL A 121 1.45 5.40 0.72
N GLN A 122 2.16 4.78 -0.23
CA GLN A 122 3.53 5.19 -0.57
C GLN A 122 3.56 6.62 -1.10
N ALA A 123 2.59 6.98 -1.94
CA ALA A 123 2.49 8.32 -2.50
C ALA A 123 2.34 9.38 -1.40
N THR A 124 1.44 9.17 -0.46
CA THR A 124 1.20 10.06 0.68
C THR A 124 2.47 10.28 1.51
N LEU A 125 3.21 9.19 1.82
CA LEU A 125 4.48 9.29 2.55
C LEU A 125 5.55 10.04 1.76
N VAL A 126 5.74 9.71 0.49
CA VAL A 126 6.76 10.35 -0.37
C VAL A 126 6.44 11.82 -0.58
N ALA A 127 5.17 12.18 -0.77
CA ALA A 127 4.74 13.56 -0.91
C ALA A 127 4.97 14.40 0.36
N GLY A 128 5.10 13.75 1.53
CA GLY A 128 5.32 14.42 2.81
C GLY A 128 4.06 15.08 3.34
N GLU A 129 2.91 14.49 3.06
CA GLU A 129 1.65 14.93 3.65
C GLU A 129 1.68 14.67 5.17
N GLY A 130 1.09 15.58 5.95
CA GLY A 130 0.99 15.42 7.41
C GLY A 130 -0.11 14.46 7.84
N GLN A 131 -1.07 14.22 6.94
CA GLN A 131 -2.20 13.31 7.16
C GLN A 131 -2.33 12.33 5.99
N ALA A 132 -2.63 11.10 6.32
CA ALA A 132 -3.13 10.08 5.42
C ALA A 132 -4.64 9.95 5.58
N GLY A 133 -5.26 9.06 4.83
CA GLY A 133 -6.66 8.73 5.04
C GLY A 133 -7.09 7.55 4.20
N ALA A 134 -8.35 7.17 4.36
CA ALA A 134 -9.00 6.22 3.48
C ALA A 134 -10.36 6.74 3.04
N THR A 135 -10.73 6.37 1.84
CA THR A 135 -12.01 6.72 1.21
C THR A 135 -12.76 5.44 0.88
N ILE A 136 -14.01 5.36 1.30
CA ILE A 136 -14.94 4.32 0.87
C ILE A 136 -15.73 4.88 -0.30
N ILE A 137 -15.61 4.26 -1.47
CA ILE A 137 -16.33 4.66 -2.69
C ILE A 137 -17.24 3.53 -3.18
N LYS A 138 -18.30 3.86 -3.87
CA LYS A 138 -18.99 2.92 -4.75
C LYS A 138 -18.22 2.89 -6.07
N ILE A 139 -17.71 1.73 -6.50
CA ILE A 139 -16.93 1.67 -7.75
C ILE A 139 -17.82 1.85 -8.97
N ASP A 140 -17.22 2.40 -10.00
CA ASP A 140 -17.71 2.43 -11.37
C ASP A 140 -16.68 1.78 -12.31
N GLU A 141 -16.80 1.99 -13.60
CA GLU A 141 -15.94 1.38 -14.62
C GLU A 141 -14.51 1.98 -14.66
N LEU A 142 -14.31 3.17 -14.05
CA LEU A 142 -13.04 3.87 -14.04
C LEU A 142 -12.30 3.68 -12.71
N MET A 143 -10.96 3.70 -12.77
CA MET A 143 -10.12 3.44 -11.61
C MET A 143 -10.31 4.50 -10.51
N ASP A 144 -10.78 4.08 -9.33
CA ASP A 144 -10.97 4.90 -8.13
C ASP A 144 -11.76 6.21 -8.37
N HIS A 145 -12.65 6.19 -9.36
CA HIS A 145 -13.36 7.34 -9.87
C HIS A 145 -14.73 7.54 -9.20
N GLY A 146 -15.34 6.47 -8.77
CA GLY A 146 -16.72 6.43 -8.29
C GLY A 146 -17.03 7.38 -7.12
N PRO A 147 -18.31 7.59 -6.80
CA PRO A 147 -18.71 8.53 -5.76
C PRO A 147 -18.27 8.07 -4.36
N ILE A 148 -17.94 9.07 -3.54
CA ILE A 148 -17.51 8.89 -2.15
C ILE A 148 -18.73 8.64 -1.27
N ILE A 149 -18.65 7.57 -0.47
CA ILE A 149 -19.62 7.23 0.58
C ILE A 149 -19.17 7.80 1.91
N SER A 150 -17.88 7.60 2.25
CA SER A 150 -17.25 8.12 3.46
C SER A 150 -15.75 8.33 3.23
N GLN A 151 -15.18 9.22 4.03
CA GLN A 151 -13.78 9.54 4.00
C GLN A 151 -13.33 9.96 5.40
N PHE A 152 -12.18 9.48 5.85
CA PHE A 152 -11.58 9.88 7.11
C PHE A 152 -10.07 10.10 6.95
N SER A 153 -9.51 10.90 7.86
CA SER A 153 -8.06 11.15 7.93
C SER A 153 -7.45 10.56 9.19
N GLU A 154 -6.17 10.24 9.11
CA GLU A 154 -5.32 9.75 10.19
C GLU A 154 -3.98 10.49 10.15
N GLU A 155 -3.45 10.80 11.32
CA GLU A 155 -2.12 11.41 11.44
C GLU A 155 -1.03 10.43 11.01
N ILE A 156 -0.06 10.94 10.25
CA ILE A 156 1.14 10.20 9.88
C ILE A 156 2.20 10.43 10.95
N LEU A 157 2.54 9.39 11.69
CA LEU A 157 3.59 9.45 12.69
C LEU A 157 4.98 9.44 12.04
N PRO A 158 5.99 10.06 12.65
CA PRO A 158 7.37 10.02 12.14
C PRO A 158 7.94 8.61 11.96
N SER A 159 7.42 7.63 12.71
CA SER A 159 7.81 6.21 12.62
C SER A 159 7.01 5.41 11.59
N ASP A 160 5.96 5.97 11.00
CA ASP A 160 5.11 5.23 10.06
C ASP A 160 5.86 4.86 8.79
N THR A 161 5.84 3.58 8.48
CA THR A 161 6.20 3.01 7.18
C THR A 161 4.92 2.78 6.34
N THR A 162 5.09 2.39 5.09
CA THR A 162 3.92 1.96 4.28
C THR A 162 3.15 0.82 4.93
N GLU A 163 3.84 -0.11 5.58
CA GLU A 163 3.19 -1.24 6.24
C GLU A 163 2.34 -0.78 7.42
N THR A 164 2.94 -0.07 8.39
CA THR A 164 2.24 0.36 9.61
C THR A 164 1.09 1.32 9.32
N LEU A 165 1.31 2.28 8.41
CA LEU A 165 0.28 3.23 8.03
C LEU A 165 -0.89 2.53 7.32
N ARG A 166 -0.62 1.60 6.41
CA ARG A 166 -1.63 0.82 5.71
C ARG A 166 -2.45 -0.05 6.67
N GLU A 167 -1.80 -0.72 7.62
CA GLU A 167 -2.48 -1.50 8.65
C GLU A 167 -3.41 -0.64 9.49
N LYS A 168 -2.96 0.55 9.93
CA LYS A 168 -3.77 1.54 10.65
C LYS A 168 -5.01 1.96 9.83
N LEU A 169 -4.80 2.31 8.57
CA LEU A 169 -5.88 2.73 7.68
C LEU A 169 -6.91 1.63 7.44
N PHE A 170 -6.48 0.38 7.22
CA PHE A 170 -7.42 -0.74 7.01
C PHE A 170 -8.12 -1.17 8.30
N ALA A 171 -7.48 -1.10 9.45
CA ALA A 171 -8.14 -1.33 10.74
C ALA A 171 -9.27 -0.32 10.98
N ARG A 172 -9.00 0.97 10.79
CA ARG A 172 -10.02 2.03 10.90
C ARG A 172 -11.09 1.91 9.83
N SER A 173 -10.72 1.57 8.60
CA SER A 173 -11.68 1.33 7.51
C SER A 173 -12.66 0.19 7.83
N ALA A 174 -12.23 -0.84 8.56
CA ALA A 174 -13.11 -1.92 8.98
C ALA A 174 -14.25 -1.41 9.87
N GLU A 175 -13.94 -0.56 10.84
CA GLU A 175 -14.95 0.04 11.74
C GLU A 175 -15.91 0.94 10.96
N VAL A 176 -15.35 1.87 10.15
CA VAL A 176 -16.14 2.82 9.38
C VAL A 176 -17.06 2.11 8.38
N LEU A 177 -16.50 1.17 7.58
CA LEU A 177 -17.29 0.41 6.61
C LEU A 177 -18.43 -0.38 7.28
N THR A 178 -18.13 -1.06 8.40
CA THR A 178 -19.12 -1.87 9.11
C THR A 178 -20.28 -1.01 9.61
N ALA A 179 -20.01 0.19 10.12
CA ALA A 179 -21.05 1.13 10.55
C ALA A 179 -21.87 1.70 9.38
N LEU A 180 -21.30 1.75 8.16
CA LEU A 180 -21.92 2.34 6.99
C LEU A 180 -22.83 1.39 6.20
N ILE A 181 -22.62 0.08 6.27
CA ILE A 181 -23.31 -0.88 5.37
C ILE A 181 -24.83 -0.79 5.51
N GLU A 182 -25.38 -0.88 6.72
CA GLU A 182 -26.84 -0.82 6.89
C GLU A 182 -27.45 0.51 6.45
N PRO A 183 -26.95 1.69 6.88
CA PRO A 183 -27.43 2.97 6.36
C PRO A 183 -27.31 3.09 4.83
N TYR A 184 -26.24 2.55 4.24
CA TYR A 184 -26.04 2.55 2.80
C TYR A 184 -27.09 1.70 2.08
N LEU A 185 -27.31 0.47 2.53
CA LEU A 185 -28.31 -0.44 1.96
C LEU A 185 -29.74 0.12 2.06
N MET A 186 -30.02 0.92 3.12
CA MET A 186 -31.30 1.62 3.32
C MET A 186 -31.42 2.92 2.49
N GLY A 187 -30.43 3.27 1.68
CA GLY A 187 -30.42 4.52 0.92
C GLY A 187 -30.30 5.80 1.75
N LYS A 188 -29.84 5.70 3.01
CA LYS A 188 -29.74 6.85 3.94
C LYS A 188 -28.42 7.63 3.82
N ILE A 189 -27.52 7.24 2.91
CA ILE A 189 -26.24 7.90 2.69
C ILE A 189 -26.24 8.66 1.38
N ASN A 190 -25.99 9.95 1.43
CA ASN A 190 -25.80 10.78 0.24
C ASN A 190 -24.41 10.57 -0.34
N LEU A 191 -24.33 10.09 -1.58
CA LEU A 191 -23.09 9.89 -2.30
C LEU A 191 -22.53 11.23 -2.78
N ARG A 192 -21.26 11.50 -2.48
CA ARG A 192 -20.56 12.72 -2.89
C ARG A 192 -19.70 12.45 -4.13
N LYS A 193 -19.96 13.18 -5.21
CA LYS A 193 -19.11 13.14 -6.41
C LYS A 193 -17.70 13.63 -6.09
N GLN A 194 -16.69 12.99 -6.69
CA GLN A 194 -15.31 13.47 -6.61
C GLN A 194 -15.13 14.69 -7.52
N ASN A 195 -14.26 15.63 -7.14
CA ASN A 195 -13.75 16.64 -8.08
C ASN A 195 -12.62 16.02 -8.93
N HIS A 196 -12.92 15.63 -10.15
CA HIS A 196 -11.99 14.90 -11.01
C HIS A 196 -10.82 15.75 -11.51
N THR A 197 -10.92 17.09 -11.47
CA THR A 197 -9.82 17.99 -11.84
C THR A 197 -8.67 17.96 -10.84
N ASP A 198 -8.95 17.57 -9.58
CA ASP A 198 -7.96 17.48 -8.50
C ASP A 198 -7.35 16.06 -8.39
N ALA A 199 -7.70 15.18 -9.31
CA ALA A 199 -7.24 13.80 -9.25
C ALA A 199 -5.75 13.69 -9.56
N THR A 200 -5.03 13.00 -8.68
CA THR A 200 -3.64 12.58 -8.91
C THR A 200 -3.55 11.06 -8.97
N TYR A 201 -2.50 10.54 -9.61
CA TYR A 201 -2.45 9.13 -9.96
C TYR A 201 -1.13 8.47 -9.55
N THR A 202 -1.23 7.20 -9.15
CA THR A 202 -0.09 6.35 -8.83
C THR A 202 -0.07 5.12 -9.73
N LYS A 203 1.13 4.65 -10.06
CA LYS A 203 1.34 3.36 -10.73
C LYS A 203 1.63 2.28 -9.70
N LEU A 204 1.51 1.03 -10.12
CA LEU A 204 1.97 -0.10 -9.32
C LEU A 204 3.48 0.02 -9.08
N ILE A 205 3.87 -0.03 -7.80
CA ILE A 205 5.29 -0.02 -7.43
C ILE A 205 5.99 -1.26 -8.01
N LYS A 206 7.22 -1.04 -8.47
CA LYS A 206 8.13 -2.07 -8.95
C LYS A 206 9.45 -1.97 -8.18
N ARG A 207 10.32 -2.97 -8.35
CA ARG A 207 11.60 -3.03 -7.64
C ARG A 207 12.51 -1.83 -7.97
N GLU A 208 12.51 -1.39 -9.23
CA GLU A 208 13.30 -0.23 -9.68
C GLU A 208 12.88 1.09 -9.02
N HIS A 209 11.61 1.22 -8.62
CA HIS A 209 11.10 2.43 -7.96
C HIS A 209 11.70 2.67 -6.56
N GLY A 210 12.37 1.68 -5.97
CA GLY A 210 13.12 1.86 -4.71
C GLY A 210 14.51 2.46 -4.89
N PHE A 211 14.94 2.74 -6.12
CA PHE A 211 16.28 3.30 -6.38
C PHE A 211 16.40 4.75 -5.92
N ILE A 212 17.47 5.05 -5.20
CA ILE A 212 17.91 6.39 -4.82
C ILE A 212 19.24 6.68 -5.51
N PRO A 213 19.34 7.73 -6.32
CA PRO A 213 20.61 8.16 -6.89
C PRO A 213 21.66 8.38 -5.79
N PRO A 214 22.88 7.84 -5.96
CA PRO A 214 23.95 7.95 -4.96
C PRO A 214 24.26 9.38 -4.53
N GLU A 215 24.25 10.31 -5.47
CA GLU A 215 24.49 11.74 -5.22
C GLU A 215 23.42 12.37 -4.30
N TYR A 216 22.18 11.85 -4.30
CA TYR A 216 21.12 12.35 -3.39
C TYR A 216 21.41 11.92 -1.95
N ILE A 217 21.88 10.69 -1.77
CA ILE A 217 22.29 10.17 -0.46
C ILE A 217 23.49 10.96 0.05
N ASN A 218 24.52 11.15 -0.78
CA ASN A 218 25.69 11.93 -0.41
C ASN A 218 25.33 13.36 0.04
N ALA A 219 24.45 14.03 -0.68
CA ALA A 219 23.97 15.36 -0.30
C ALA A 219 23.18 15.34 1.02
N ALA A 220 22.27 14.38 1.19
CA ALA A 220 21.44 14.28 2.37
C ALA A 220 22.23 13.94 3.64
N LEU A 221 23.26 13.10 3.55
CA LEU A 221 24.19 12.82 4.66
C LEU A 221 24.92 14.09 5.14
N GLN A 222 25.15 15.06 4.24
CA GLN A 222 25.76 16.35 4.52
C GLN A 222 24.74 17.41 4.92
N GLY A 223 23.46 17.09 5.04
CA GLY A 223 22.40 18.04 5.33
C GLY A 223 22.04 18.97 4.16
N LYS A 224 22.46 18.63 2.93
CA LYS A 224 22.25 19.46 1.74
C LYS A 224 21.02 19.04 0.98
N ALA A 225 20.28 20.01 0.45
CA ALA A 225 19.21 19.82 -0.51
C ALA A 225 19.74 20.07 -1.93
N LEU A 226 19.31 19.26 -2.89
CA LEU A 226 19.66 19.46 -4.30
C LEU A 226 18.57 20.27 -5.03
N LYS A 227 18.96 21.12 -5.97
CA LYS A 227 18.04 21.94 -6.78
C LYS A 227 17.60 21.21 -8.06
N VAL A 228 17.25 19.92 -7.93
CA VAL A 228 16.77 19.09 -9.04
C VAL A 228 15.40 18.53 -8.70
N LYS A 229 14.66 18.12 -9.72
CA LYS A 229 13.41 17.37 -9.58
C LYS A 229 13.72 15.88 -9.59
N TRP A 230 13.21 15.15 -8.59
CA TRP A 230 13.33 13.70 -8.53
C TRP A 230 11.99 13.05 -8.87
N GLU A 231 11.95 12.42 -10.04
CA GLU A 231 10.81 11.62 -10.48
C GLU A 231 10.97 10.19 -9.96
N THR A 232 10.08 9.79 -9.06
CA THR A 232 10.16 8.47 -8.40
C THR A 232 9.61 7.33 -9.25
N GLY A 233 9.10 7.64 -10.46
CA GLY A 233 8.65 6.68 -11.46
C GLY A 233 7.26 6.08 -11.22
N PHE A 234 6.77 6.01 -10.00
CA PHE A 234 5.44 5.51 -9.68
C PHE A 234 4.40 6.61 -9.41
N LEU A 235 4.82 7.83 -9.14
CA LEU A 235 3.96 9.02 -9.04
C LEU A 235 3.83 9.66 -10.42
N LYS A 236 2.59 9.82 -10.89
CA LYS A 236 2.34 10.46 -12.17
C LYS A 236 2.27 11.98 -11.99
N ASP A 237 2.98 12.72 -12.84
CA ASP A 237 2.99 14.18 -12.87
C ASP A 237 3.37 14.83 -11.52
N PHE A 238 4.19 14.13 -10.73
CA PHE A 238 4.67 14.57 -9.43
C PHE A 238 6.17 14.31 -9.27
N SER A 239 6.88 15.30 -8.75
CA SER A 239 8.31 15.19 -8.47
C SER A 239 8.63 15.64 -7.05
N VAL A 240 9.65 15.05 -6.47
CA VAL A 240 10.16 15.36 -5.13
C VAL A 240 11.44 16.19 -5.27
N LYS A 241 11.66 17.15 -4.39
CA LYS A 241 12.97 17.79 -4.25
C LYS A 241 13.84 16.93 -3.34
N PRO A 242 15.04 16.48 -3.77
CA PRO A 242 15.93 15.69 -2.92
C PRO A 242 16.45 16.51 -1.74
N THR A 243 15.97 16.22 -0.56
CA THR A 243 16.36 16.79 0.73
C THR A 243 16.56 15.66 1.74
N PRO A 244 17.26 15.88 2.88
CA PRO A 244 17.32 14.87 3.93
C PRO A 244 15.94 14.34 4.35
N GLN A 245 14.95 15.23 4.48
CA GLN A 245 13.59 14.89 4.89
C GLN A 245 12.86 14.06 3.83
N SER A 246 12.98 14.43 2.56
CA SER A 246 12.32 13.68 1.49
C SER A 246 12.93 12.29 1.29
N LEU A 247 14.25 12.15 1.47
CA LEU A 247 14.92 10.84 1.41
C LEU A 247 14.52 9.95 2.59
N GLU A 248 14.44 10.51 3.79
CA GLU A 248 13.97 9.78 4.97
C GLU A 248 12.55 9.25 4.76
N ARG A 249 11.61 10.10 4.32
CA ARG A 249 10.24 9.68 3.99
C ARG A 249 10.19 8.64 2.89
N PHE A 250 11.02 8.78 1.86
CA PHE A 250 11.11 7.82 0.78
C PHE A 250 11.61 6.45 1.29
N ILE A 251 12.61 6.41 2.17
CA ILE A 251 13.11 5.17 2.76
C ILE A 251 11.99 4.47 3.55
N ARG A 252 11.22 5.20 4.36
CA ARG A 252 10.06 4.64 5.08
C ARG A 252 8.94 4.19 4.14
N ALA A 253 8.66 4.97 3.09
CA ALA A 253 7.64 4.66 2.11
C ALA A 253 7.93 3.38 1.32
N MET A 254 9.20 3.00 1.15
CA MET A 254 9.59 1.79 0.43
C MET A 254 9.64 0.55 1.33
N GLN A 255 9.34 0.66 2.62
CA GLN A 255 9.26 -0.50 3.54
C GLN A 255 7.86 -1.14 3.54
N PRO A 256 7.79 -2.47 3.62
CA PRO A 256 8.88 -3.47 3.60
C PRO A 256 9.31 -3.85 2.17
N TRP A 257 8.63 -3.34 1.15
CA TRP A 257 8.88 -3.62 -0.26
C TRP A 257 8.56 -2.38 -1.10
N PRO A 258 9.40 -2.05 -2.11
CA PRO A 258 10.53 -2.80 -2.66
C PRO A 258 11.83 -2.66 -1.86
N VAL A 259 11.88 -1.89 -0.80
CA VAL A 259 13.04 -1.41 -0.04
C VAL A 259 13.84 -0.39 -0.86
N SER A 260 14.26 0.69 -0.24
CA SER A 260 15.15 1.67 -0.88
C SER A 260 16.53 1.07 -1.11
N TRP A 261 17.14 1.37 -2.25
CA TRP A 261 18.46 0.87 -2.59
C TRP A 261 19.25 1.84 -3.48
N THR A 262 20.55 1.70 -3.45
CA THR A 262 21.51 2.49 -4.23
C THR A 262 22.70 1.65 -4.64
N TYR A 263 23.67 2.27 -5.31
CA TYR A 263 24.96 1.63 -5.62
C TYR A 263 26.09 2.18 -4.75
N VAL A 264 26.98 1.26 -4.32
CA VAL A 264 28.19 1.59 -3.58
C VAL A 264 29.40 0.95 -4.26
N GLN A 265 30.51 1.66 -4.26
CA GLN A 265 31.83 1.11 -4.60
C GLN A 265 32.52 0.70 -3.30
N LEU A 266 32.93 -0.55 -3.18
CA LEU A 266 33.51 -1.08 -1.93
C LEU A 266 35.03 -0.83 -1.83
N SER A 267 35.73 -0.67 -2.96
CA SER A 267 37.17 -0.45 -3.02
C SER A 267 37.54 0.46 -4.20
N LYS A 268 38.52 1.32 -4.00
CA LYS A 268 39.05 2.20 -5.06
C LYS A 268 39.74 1.44 -6.22
N ARG A 269 40.08 0.16 -6.01
CA ARG A 269 40.80 -0.66 -7.00
C ARG A 269 39.94 -1.48 -7.94
N GLN A 270 38.59 -1.45 -7.76
CA GLN A 270 37.66 -2.18 -8.64
C GLN A 270 37.04 -1.24 -9.65
N GLU A 271 37.41 -1.35 -10.91
CA GLU A 271 36.70 -0.78 -12.07
C GLU A 271 35.34 -1.43 -12.35
N VAL A 272 34.82 -2.20 -11.41
CA VAL A 272 33.58 -3.02 -11.58
C VAL A 272 32.35 -2.26 -11.10
N LYS A 273 31.28 -2.38 -11.86
CA LYS A 273 29.90 -1.98 -11.50
C LYS A 273 29.67 -2.04 -9.99
N GLY A 274 29.24 -0.93 -9.41
CA GLY A 274 28.96 -0.84 -7.97
C GLY A 274 28.04 -1.96 -7.47
N LYS A 275 28.21 -2.33 -6.21
CA LYS A 275 27.34 -3.30 -5.52
C LYS A 275 26.07 -2.61 -5.09
N ARG A 276 24.93 -3.32 -5.19
CA ARG A 276 23.66 -2.83 -4.66
C ARG A 276 23.70 -2.86 -3.13
N LEU A 277 23.38 -1.70 -2.54
CA LEU A 277 23.18 -1.54 -1.10
C LEU A 277 21.72 -1.14 -0.85
N LYS A 278 20.98 -1.96 -0.10
CA LYS A 278 19.65 -1.57 0.41
C LYS A 278 19.83 -0.71 1.65
N ILE A 279 18.99 0.32 1.77
CA ILE A 279 18.89 1.13 2.97
C ILE A 279 17.59 0.72 3.65
N LEU A 280 17.73 0.03 4.79
CA LEU A 280 16.59 -0.56 5.51
C LEU A 280 15.98 0.42 6.48
N LYS A 281 16.83 1.25 7.13
CA LYS A 281 16.40 2.22 8.13
C LYS A 281 17.31 3.44 8.10
N ALA A 282 16.69 4.59 8.26
CA ALA A 282 17.37 5.88 8.40
C ALA A 282 16.52 6.82 9.27
N HIS A 283 17.15 7.85 9.83
CA HIS A 283 16.48 8.90 10.57
C HIS A 283 17.10 10.27 10.28
N LEU A 284 16.47 11.32 10.77
CA LEU A 284 16.96 12.69 10.66
C LEU A 284 17.67 13.11 11.95
N LYS A 285 18.87 13.67 11.81
CA LYS A 285 19.61 14.27 12.92
C LYS A 285 19.67 15.79 12.73
N PRO A 286 19.28 16.57 13.74
CA PRO A 286 19.47 18.02 13.71
C PRO A 286 20.95 18.39 13.58
N LEU A 287 21.27 19.30 12.67
CA LEU A 287 22.60 19.96 12.56
C LEU A 287 22.57 21.32 13.24
N ASN A 288 21.44 22.03 13.08
CA ASN A 288 21.12 23.29 13.76
C ASN A 288 19.58 23.49 13.72
N ILE A 289 19.10 24.67 14.12
CA ILE A 289 17.65 24.99 14.23
C ILE A 289 16.88 24.72 12.92
N ASN A 290 17.52 24.94 11.77
CA ASN A 290 16.84 24.88 10.46
C ASN A 290 17.35 23.77 9.54
N HIS A 291 18.37 23.03 9.94
CA HIS A 291 19.01 22.04 9.08
C HIS A 291 19.10 20.70 9.77
N GLN A 292 18.80 19.66 9.00
CA GLN A 292 18.90 18.27 9.40
C GLN A 292 19.75 17.51 8.38
N SER A 293 20.44 16.47 8.83
CA SER A 293 21.09 15.49 7.95
C SER A 293 20.39 14.15 8.03
N LEU A 294 20.48 13.39 6.96
CA LEU A 294 20.11 11.99 6.97
C LEU A 294 21.15 11.19 7.72
N VAL A 295 20.73 10.28 8.57
CA VAL A 295 21.59 9.27 9.22
C VAL A 295 21.07 7.91 8.79
N ILE A 296 21.95 7.07 8.23
CA ILE A 296 21.63 5.70 7.90
C ILE A 296 21.85 4.84 9.15
N ASP A 297 20.87 4.01 9.50
CA ASP A 297 20.93 3.13 10.66
C ASP A 297 21.26 1.69 10.28
N GLU A 298 20.57 1.17 9.28
CA GLU A 298 20.66 -0.23 8.88
C GLU A 298 20.68 -0.39 7.36
N VAL A 299 21.56 -1.27 6.90
CA VAL A 299 21.74 -1.55 5.47
C VAL A 299 21.88 -3.04 5.20
N GLN A 300 21.68 -3.41 3.93
CA GLN A 300 21.93 -4.77 3.47
C GLN A 300 22.70 -4.74 2.14
N LEU A 301 23.94 -5.18 2.15
CA LEU A 301 24.71 -5.38 0.93
C LEU A 301 24.17 -6.60 0.17
N GLU A 302 24.16 -6.53 -1.14
CA GLU A 302 23.73 -7.62 -2.02
C GLU A 302 24.42 -8.94 -1.67
N GLY A 303 23.62 -10.00 -1.43
CA GLY A 303 24.10 -11.32 -1.03
C GLY A 303 24.54 -11.45 0.43
N LYS A 304 24.37 -10.45 1.28
CA LYS A 304 24.71 -10.44 2.71
C LYS A 304 23.48 -10.28 3.59
N ASN A 305 23.65 -10.48 4.89
CA ASN A 305 22.62 -10.19 5.90
C ASN A 305 22.55 -8.69 6.19
N PRO A 306 21.41 -8.18 6.71
CA PRO A 306 21.33 -6.84 7.27
C PRO A 306 22.35 -6.62 8.39
N VAL A 307 22.92 -5.41 8.44
CA VAL A 307 23.88 -4.97 9.46
C VAL A 307 23.66 -3.48 9.75
N SER A 308 24.11 -3.01 10.92
CA SER A 308 24.12 -1.58 11.20
C SER A 308 25.05 -0.85 10.23
N TRP A 309 24.77 0.45 10.00
CA TRP A 309 25.63 1.28 9.16
C TRP A 309 27.09 1.31 9.67
N LYS A 310 27.26 1.33 11.01
CA LYS A 310 28.58 1.26 11.63
C LYS A 310 29.32 -0.03 11.24
N GLN A 311 28.70 -1.19 11.44
CA GLN A 311 29.30 -2.49 11.05
C GLN A 311 29.63 -2.55 9.56
N PHE A 312 28.76 -1.99 8.69
CA PHE A 312 29.05 -1.90 7.27
C PHE A 312 30.29 -1.06 7.00
N LYS A 313 30.43 0.10 7.63
CA LYS A 313 31.61 0.98 7.46
C LYS A 313 32.89 0.38 8.06
N ASP A 314 32.79 -0.33 9.17
CA ASP A 314 33.91 -1.04 9.78
C ASP A 314 34.42 -2.17 8.86
N GLY A 315 33.53 -2.90 8.21
CA GLY A 315 33.86 -3.97 7.25
C GLY A 315 34.29 -3.47 5.87
N TYR A 316 33.91 -2.25 5.48
CA TYR A 316 34.17 -1.65 4.16
C TYR A 316 34.59 -0.19 4.32
N THR A 317 35.75 0.03 4.92
CA THR A 317 36.27 1.37 5.30
C THR A 317 36.40 2.33 4.13
N THR A 318 36.64 1.82 2.92
CA THR A 318 36.81 2.58 1.67
C THR A 318 35.51 2.70 0.86
N ALA A 319 34.39 2.15 1.36
CA ALA A 319 33.14 2.19 0.62
C ALA A 319 32.60 3.61 0.45
N THR A 320 32.21 3.95 -0.78
CA THR A 320 31.61 5.23 -1.17
C THR A 320 30.34 5.00 -1.98
N PHE A 321 29.38 5.91 -1.89
CA PHE A 321 28.27 5.96 -2.85
C PHE A 321 28.82 6.44 -4.20
N LEU A 322 28.40 5.78 -5.29
CA LEU A 322 28.90 6.05 -6.66
C LEU A 322 28.46 7.40 -7.20
#